data_ebd4231339430ed397b663974e2cf481
#
_entry.id   ebd4231339430ed397b663974e2cf481
#
_cell.length_a   1.000
_cell.length_b   1.000
_cell.length_c   1.000
_cell.angle_alpha   90.00
_cell.angle_beta   90.00
_cell.angle_gamma   90.00
#
_symmetry.space_group_name_H-M   'P 1'
#
loop_
_entity.id
_entity.type
_entity.pdbx_description
1 polymer ?
#
loop_
_entity_poly.entity_id
_entity_poly.type
_entity_poly.pdbx_seq_one_letter_code
_entity_poly.pdbx_strand_id
1 'polypeptide(L)'
;ITYYINKGIVFKNIKMTKDNYKQLLSKYDKGDFIIDCAWNIDTIDLLKVCVERGIMYINSSVEEWNPYDPTVHVKTQDYTLYDRQMLLREWVNSIDSHNLPTMILDHGANPGMVSHLVKKGMIDIAKQVVKDPKVAPKRKQKIADCIKVGAFNLLAQALGLKVIHISEQDTQITSRPKQPDEFVNTWSNEGFREEAIFAPSELGYGTHEKSYPSDAILHRKGDRNQ
;
A
#
# COMPACT_ATOMS: atom_id res chain seq x y z
N ILE A 1 5.69 10.24 -25.92
CA ILE A 1 6.72 11.12 -25.33
C ILE A 1 6.70 12.49 -26.02
N THR A 2 6.78 12.58 -27.35
CA THR A 2 6.80 13.83 -28.12
C THR A 2 5.67 14.81 -27.74
N TYR A 3 4.44 14.31 -27.53
CA TYR A 3 3.31 15.13 -27.09
C TYR A 3 3.59 15.87 -25.77
N TYR A 4 4.14 15.18 -24.80
CA TYR A 4 4.43 15.74 -23.48
C TYR A 4 5.60 16.72 -23.50
N ILE A 5 6.63 16.42 -24.30
CA ILE A 5 7.76 17.35 -24.51
C ILE A 5 7.27 18.66 -25.10
N ASN A 6 6.36 18.64 -26.05
CA ASN A 6 5.74 19.83 -26.63
C ASN A 6 4.86 20.63 -25.65
N LYS A 7 4.52 20.03 -24.49
CA LYS A 7 3.85 20.68 -23.36
C LYS A 7 4.81 21.20 -22.30
N GLY A 8 6.11 21.19 -22.57
CA GLY A 8 7.14 21.70 -21.66
C GLY A 8 7.69 20.66 -20.68
N ILE A 9 7.33 19.38 -20.83
CA ILE A 9 7.87 18.32 -19.98
C ILE A 9 9.28 17.96 -20.46
N VAL A 10 10.24 18.00 -19.55
CA VAL A 10 11.62 17.55 -19.81
C VAL A 10 11.71 16.04 -19.59
N PHE A 11 11.90 15.31 -20.67
CA PHE A 11 12.10 13.86 -20.59
C PHE A 11 13.59 13.51 -20.49
N LYS A 12 13.93 12.62 -19.55
CA LYS A 12 15.26 12.05 -19.40
C LYS A 12 15.17 10.53 -19.35
N ASN A 13 15.84 9.86 -20.26
CA ASN A 13 15.94 8.39 -20.26
C ASN A 13 17.11 7.96 -19.37
N ILE A 14 16.88 7.97 -18.06
CA ILE A 14 17.89 7.62 -17.04
C ILE A 14 17.29 6.56 -16.13
N LYS A 15 17.97 5.42 -16.01
CA LYS A 15 17.60 4.38 -15.03
C LYS A 15 18.05 4.84 -13.63
N MET A 16 17.12 4.96 -12.71
CA MET A 16 17.43 5.16 -11.30
C MET A 16 17.88 3.84 -10.66
N THR A 17 18.94 3.90 -9.87
CA THR A 17 19.55 2.75 -9.18
C THR A 17 19.93 3.14 -7.76
N LYS A 18 20.22 2.15 -6.92
CA LYS A 18 20.72 2.35 -5.56
C LYS A 18 21.97 3.23 -5.49
N ASP A 19 22.80 3.22 -6.54
CA ASP A 19 24.05 3.99 -6.55
C ASP A 19 23.86 5.44 -7.01
N ASN A 20 22.82 5.76 -7.77
CA ASN A 20 22.68 7.09 -8.40
C ASN A 20 21.46 7.90 -7.94
N TYR A 21 20.49 7.32 -7.19
CA TYR A 21 19.25 8.01 -6.83
C TYR A 21 19.49 9.32 -6.06
N LYS A 22 20.43 9.35 -5.13
CA LYS A 22 20.77 10.57 -4.38
C LYS A 22 21.26 11.68 -5.31
N GLN A 23 22.14 11.34 -6.25
CA GLN A 23 22.64 12.30 -7.25
C GLN A 23 21.51 12.79 -8.16
N LEU A 24 20.65 11.92 -8.61
CA LEU A 24 19.50 12.30 -9.45
C LEU A 24 18.53 13.22 -8.74
N LEU A 25 18.34 13.03 -7.44
CA LEU A 25 17.44 13.82 -6.62
C LEU A 25 18.09 15.09 -6.02
N SER A 26 19.42 15.24 -6.08
CA SER A 26 20.15 16.33 -5.45
C SER A 26 19.79 17.74 -5.95
N LYS A 27 19.14 17.84 -7.11
CA LYS A 27 18.73 19.09 -7.72
C LYS A 27 17.32 19.56 -7.29
N TYR A 28 16.59 18.76 -6.53
CA TYR A 28 15.26 19.09 -6.02
C TYR A 28 15.32 19.50 -4.56
N ASP A 29 14.46 20.43 -4.17
CA ASP A 29 14.45 21.02 -2.84
C ASP A 29 13.01 21.25 -2.34
N LYS A 30 12.90 21.91 -1.19
CA LYS A 30 11.63 22.24 -0.56
C LYS A 30 10.70 22.98 -1.54
N GLY A 31 9.52 22.42 -1.70
CA GLY A 31 8.49 22.92 -2.62
C GLY A 31 8.37 22.08 -3.89
N ASP A 32 9.35 21.25 -4.20
CA ASP A 32 9.24 20.27 -5.27
C ASP A 32 8.36 19.08 -4.86
N PHE A 33 7.90 18.34 -5.87
CA PHE A 33 7.02 17.20 -5.68
C PHE A 33 7.47 16.02 -6.55
N ILE A 34 7.60 14.85 -5.93
CA ILE A 34 7.93 13.61 -6.62
C ILE A 34 6.67 12.75 -6.76
N ILE A 35 6.38 12.33 -7.99
CA ILE A 35 5.40 11.29 -8.29
C ILE A 35 6.18 10.05 -8.71
N ASP A 36 6.14 9.01 -7.87
CA ASP A 36 6.85 7.77 -8.09
C ASP A 36 5.87 6.67 -8.54
N CYS A 37 6.03 6.23 -9.77
CA CYS A 37 5.28 5.13 -10.38
C CYS A 37 6.24 4.03 -10.85
N ALA A 38 7.45 3.99 -10.29
CA ALA A 38 8.46 3.02 -10.68
C ALA A 38 8.32 1.72 -9.88
N TRP A 39 8.84 0.67 -10.43
CA TRP A 39 9.06 -0.61 -9.77
C TRP A 39 10.53 -0.78 -9.41
N ASN A 40 10.82 -1.50 -8.34
CA ASN A 40 12.19 -1.83 -7.92
C ASN A 40 13.04 -0.60 -7.54
N ILE A 41 12.42 0.38 -6.89
CA ILE A 41 13.08 1.53 -6.28
C ILE A 41 12.64 1.60 -4.82
N ASP A 42 13.60 1.52 -3.90
CA ASP A 42 13.30 1.50 -2.46
C ASP A 42 12.62 2.78 -1.99
N THR A 43 11.39 2.62 -1.52
CA THR A 43 10.55 3.72 -1.07
C THR A 43 11.16 4.44 0.14
N ILE A 44 11.68 3.70 1.12
CA ILE A 44 12.26 4.29 2.34
C ILE A 44 13.49 5.13 2.01
N ASP A 45 14.32 4.68 1.08
CA ASP A 45 15.49 5.45 0.63
C ASP A 45 15.09 6.74 -0.08
N LEU A 46 14.03 6.73 -0.90
CA LEU A 46 13.50 7.96 -1.50
C LEU A 46 12.91 8.89 -0.43
N LEU A 47 12.15 8.36 0.51
CA LEU A 47 11.54 9.14 1.59
C LEU A 47 12.59 9.80 2.49
N LYS A 48 13.72 9.15 2.76
CA LYS A 48 14.84 9.77 3.49
C LYS A 48 15.34 11.03 2.78
N VAL A 49 15.52 10.97 1.46
CA VAL A 49 15.91 12.14 0.67
C VAL A 49 14.83 13.22 0.69
N CYS A 50 13.56 12.82 0.60
CA CYS A 50 12.43 13.75 0.67
C CYS A 50 12.37 14.49 2.00
N VAL A 51 12.58 13.79 3.12
CA VAL A 51 12.63 14.38 4.47
C VAL A 51 13.82 15.34 4.60
N GLU A 52 15.00 14.90 4.19
CA GLU A 52 16.23 15.71 4.27
C GLU A 52 16.09 17.03 3.49
N ARG A 53 15.43 17.01 2.35
CA ARG A 53 15.35 18.15 1.42
C ARG A 53 14.00 18.89 1.44
N GLY A 54 13.02 18.42 2.20
CA GLY A 54 11.69 19.01 2.30
C GLY A 54 10.82 18.78 1.04
N ILE A 55 11.06 17.73 0.27
CA ILE A 55 10.36 17.42 -0.97
C ILE A 55 9.08 16.65 -0.66
N MET A 56 7.96 17.04 -1.27
CA MET A 56 6.71 16.29 -1.20
C MET A 56 6.76 15.03 -2.08
N TYR A 57 6.07 13.97 -1.65
CA TYR A 57 6.16 12.68 -2.33
C TYR A 57 4.82 11.96 -2.40
N ILE A 58 4.60 11.27 -3.52
CA ILE A 58 3.50 10.31 -3.66
C ILE A 58 3.96 9.10 -4.49
N ASN A 59 3.54 7.90 -4.06
CA ASN A 59 3.69 6.70 -4.88
C ASN A 59 2.38 5.90 -4.98
N SER A 60 2.36 4.96 -5.92
CA SER A 60 1.27 4.00 -6.09
C SER A 60 1.55 2.64 -5.44
N SER A 61 2.79 2.38 -5.03
CA SER A 61 3.23 1.13 -4.42
C SER A 61 4.47 1.36 -3.57
N VAL A 62 4.56 0.68 -2.42
CA VAL A 62 5.78 0.62 -1.60
C VAL A 62 6.69 -0.45 -2.16
N GLU A 63 7.84 -0.02 -2.64
CA GLU A 63 8.82 -0.85 -3.35
C GLU A 63 10.14 -0.96 -2.59
N GLU A 64 10.98 -1.91 -3.01
CA GLU A 64 12.32 -2.17 -2.52
C GLU A 64 13.32 -2.29 -3.66
N TRP A 65 14.63 -2.05 -3.38
CA TRP A 65 15.68 -2.41 -4.34
C TRP A 65 15.80 -3.91 -4.45
N ASN A 66 15.60 -4.53 -5.55
CA ASN A 66 15.75 -5.97 -5.75
C ASN A 66 14.93 -6.83 -4.74
N PRO A 67 13.59 -6.83 -4.82
CA PRO A 67 12.72 -7.55 -3.89
C PRO A 67 12.89 -9.08 -3.90
N TYR A 68 13.68 -9.62 -4.82
CA TYR A 68 13.95 -11.06 -4.93
C TYR A 68 15.34 -11.46 -4.42
N ASP A 69 16.05 -10.56 -3.73
CA ASP A 69 17.37 -10.84 -3.21
C ASP A 69 17.29 -11.80 -2.00
N PRO A 70 17.72 -13.07 -2.15
CA PRO A 70 17.63 -14.05 -1.07
C PRO A 70 18.57 -13.75 0.10
N THR A 71 19.47 -12.80 -0.05
CA THR A 71 20.36 -12.37 1.05
C THR A 71 19.67 -11.36 1.97
N VAL A 72 18.66 -10.66 1.47
CA VAL A 72 17.85 -9.69 2.23
C VAL A 72 16.61 -10.36 2.79
N HIS A 73 15.89 -11.11 1.96
CA HIS A 73 14.68 -11.83 2.34
C HIS A 73 15.01 -13.28 2.66
N VAL A 74 15.34 -13.55 3.93
CA VAL A 74 15.79 -14.88 4.38
C VAL A 74 14.62 -15.78 4.77
N LYS A 75 13.55 -15.19 5.29
CA LYS A 75 12.37 -15.92 5.76
C LYS A 75 11.19 -15.69 4.83
N THR A 76 10.29 -16.68 4.76
CA THR A 76 9.10 -16.59 3.92
C THR A 76 8.25 -15.34 4.19
N GLN A 77 8.10 -14.94 5.46
CA GLN A 77 7.33 -13.75 5.82
C GLN A 77 7.98 -12.43 5.39
N ASP A 78 9.29 -12.41 5.12
CA ASP A 78 10.00 -11.20 4.68
C ASP A 78 9.57 -10.76 3.27
N TYR A 79 8.92 -11.63 2.51
CA TYR A 79 8.38 -11.33 1.18
C TYR A 79 6.96 -10.75 1.21
N THR A 80 6.38 -10.54 2.38
CA THR A 80 4.99 -10.04 2.47
C THR A 80 4.92 -8.53 2.39
N LEU A 81 3.83 -8.01 1.83
CA LEU A 81 3.53 -6.58 1.86
C LEU A 81 3.37 -6.06 3.29
N TYR A 82 2.88 -6.91 4.19
CA TYR A 82 2.78 -6.57 5.60
C TYR A 82 4.15 -6.24 6.21
N ASP A 83 5.19 -7.02 5.92
CA ASP A 83 6.53 -6.76 6.45
C ASP A 83 7.10 -5.43 5.94
N ARG A 84 6.96 -5.15 4.65
CA ARG A 84 7.33 -3.84 4.06
C ARG A 84 6.64 -2.66 4.75
N GLN A 85 5.34 -2.79 5.01
CA GLN A 85 4.57 -1.77 5.72
C GLN A 85 5.06 -1.60 7.16
N MET A 86 5.47 -2.67 7.82
CA MET A 86 6.02 -2.61 9.17
C MET A 86 7.40 -1.96 9.22
N LEU A 87 8.27 -2.24 8.27
CA LEU A 87 9.57 -1.56 8.12
C LEU A 87 9.39 -0.06 7.90
N LEU A 88 8.46 0.32 7.03
CA LEU A 88 8.11 1.72 6.80
C LEU A 88 7.62 2.41 8.09
N ARG A 89 6.74 1.76 8.86
CA ARG A 89 6.25 2.30 10.13
C ARG A 89 7.35 2.44 11.17
N GLU A 90 8.25 1.48 11.27
CA GLU A 90 9.40 1.57 12.15
C GLU A 90 10.27 2.77 11.80
N TRP A 91 10.54 2.97 10.51
CA TRP A 91 11.28 4.14 10.07
C TRP A 91 10.53 5.44 10.40
N VAL A 92 9.23 5.55 10.10
CA VAL A 92 8.42 6.74 10.43
C VAL A 92 8.40 7.02 11.92
N ASN A 93 8.33 5.99 12.76
CA ASN A 93 8.35 6.16 14.22
C ASN A 93 9.76 6.55 14.77
N SER A 94 10.81 6.32 13.99
CA SER A 94 12.18 6.66 14.36
C SER A 94 12.60 8.09 14.05
N ILE A 95 11.83 8.81 13.23
CA ILE A 95 12.14 10.18 12.82
C ILE A 95 11.31 11.21 13.59
N ASP A 96 11.86 12.43 13.72
CA ASP A 96 11.08 13.55 14.26
C ASP A 96 9.97 13.94 13.29
N SER A 97 8.73 13.87 13.76
CA SER A 97 7.53 14.16 12.97
C SER A 97 7.25 15.65 12.76
N HIS A 98 8.06 16.54 13.38
CA HIS A 98 7.87 17.97 13.24
C HIS A 98 8.41 18.47 11.89
N ASN A 99 7.59 19.24 11.19
CA ASN A 99 7.97 19.88 9.91
C ASN A 99 8.33 18.92 8.75
N LEU A 100 7.81 17.71 8.76
CA LEU A 100 7.98 16.79 7.63
C LEU A 100 7.20 17.27 6.39
N PRO A 101 7.74 17.05 5.18
CA PRO A 101 6.97 17.24 3.96
C PRO A 101 5.80 16.24 3.89
N THR A 102 4.75 16.59 3.16
CA THR A 102 3.63 15.66 2.93
C THR A 102 4.10 14.51 2.05
N MET A 103 3.91 13.29 2.54
CA MET A 103 4.23 12.06 1.82
C MET A 103 3.02 11.14 1.84
N ILE A 104 2.56 10.74 0.65
CA ILE A 104 1.38 9.89 0.45
C ILE A 104 1.86 8.59 -0.19
N LEU A 105 1.56 7.47 0.45
CA LEU A 105 2.04 6.16 0.04
C LEU A 105 0.90 5.24 -0.34
N ASP A 106 1.17 4.29 -1.24
CA ASP A 106 0.19 3.31 -1.72
C ASP A 106 -1.11 3.99 -2.20
N HIS A 107 -1.01 5.04 -3.00
CA HIS A 107 -2.17 5.83 -3.38
C HIS A 107 -2.40 5.87 -4.90
N GLY A 108 -2.79 4.72 -5.43
CA GLY A 108 -3.34 4.53 -6.78
C GLY A 108 -4.83 4.18 -6.72
N ALA A 109 -5.27 3.35 -7.64
CA ALA A 109 -6.62 2.77 -7.60
C ALA A 109 -6.68 1.64 -6.57
N ASN A 110 -5.73 0.69 -6.65
CA ASN A 110 -5.52 -0.43 -5.75
C ASN A 110 -4.02 -0.82 -5.78
N PRO A 111 -3.29 -0.55 -4.71
CA PRO A 111 -3.69 0.07 -3.44
C PRO A 111 -4.06 1.56 -3.58
N GLY A 112 -4.85 2.05 -2.61
CA GLY A 112 -5.19 3.48 -2.47
C GLY A 112 -6.69 3.74 -2.44
N MET A 113 -7.30 4.14 -3.55
CA MET A 113 -8.71 4.55 -3.61
C MET A 113 -9.66 3.45 -3.11
N VAL A 114 -9.36 2.19 -3.38
CA VAL A 114 -10.14 1.04 -2.89
C VAL A 114 -10.28 1.03 -1.38
N SER A 115 -9.24 1.41 -0.64
CA SER A 115 -9.28 1.49 0.82
C SER A 115 -10.26 2.53 1.33
N HIS A 116 -10.39 3.66 0.62
CA HIS A 116 -11.39 4.68 0.94
C HIS A 116 -12.82 4.18 0.67
N LEU A 117 -13.03 3.46 -0.42
CA LEU A 117 -14.32 2.85 -0.74
C LEU A 117 -14.73 1.82 0.30
N VAL A 118 -13.82 0.97 0.75
CA VAL A 118 -14.05 0.00 1.84
C VAL A 118 -14.40 0.71 3.14
N LYS A 119 -13.64 1.71 3.55
CA LYS A 119 -13.91 2.50 4.76
C LYS A 119 -15.28 3.19 4.67
N LYS A 120 -15.61 3.77 3.54
CA LYS A 120 -16.93 4.40 3.29
C LYS A 120 -18.05 3.38 3.41
N GLY A 121 -17.91 2.21 2.79
CA GLY A 121 -18.88 1.11 2.87
C GLY A 121 -19.10 0.65 4.32
N MET A 122 -18.03 0.47 5.08
CA MET A 122 -18.12 0.11 6.51
C MET A 122 -18.85 1.17 7.33
N ILE A 123 -18.60 2.47 7.09
CA ILE A 123 -19.31 3.56 7.75
C ILE A 123 -20.80 3.54 7.41
N ASP A 124 -21.15 3.32 6.15
CA ASP A 124 -22.54 3.31 5.73
C ASP A 124 -23.31 2.10 6.33
N ILE A 125 -22.68 0.92 6.35
CA ILE A 125 -23.23 -0.25 7.06
C ILE A 125 -23.39 0.06 8.57
N ALA A 126 -22.37 0.63 9.20
CA ALA A 126 -22.39 0.98 10.60
C ALA A 126 -23.56 1.91 10.95
N LYS A 127 -23.83 2.93 10.13
CA LYS A 127 -24.97 3.84 10.29
C LYS A 127 -26.31 3.11 10.26
N GLN A 128 -26.44 2.04 9.49
CA GLN A 128 -27.65 1.22 9.47
C GLN A 128 -27.74 0.32 10.71
N VAL A 129 -26.61 -0.32 11.08
CA VAL A 129 -26.55 -1.22 12.24
C VAL A 129 -26.89 -0.48 13.54
N VAL A 130 -26.45 0.75 13.75
CA VAL A 130 -26.77 1.51 14.97
C VAL A 130 -28.23 1.95 15.02
N LYS A 131 -28.93 2.05 13.90
CA LYS A 131 -30.38 2.35 13.86
C LYS A 131 -31.23 1.12 14.14
N ASP A 132 -30.73 -0.09 13.94
CA ASP A 132 -31.49 -1.32 14.13
C ASP A 132 -31.81 -1.52 15.62
N PRO A 133 -33.10 -1.56 16.02
CA PRO A 133 -33.49 -1.77 17.40
C PRO A 133 -33.08 -3.12 17.99
N LYS A 134 -32.80 -4.11 17.13
CA LYS A 134 -32.38 -5.46 17.55
C LYS A 134 -30.91 -5.53 17.96
N VAL A 135 -30.13 -4.52 17.65
CA VAL A 135 -28.71 -4.48 18.02
C VAL A 135 -28.54 -3.95 19.44
N ALA A 136 -27.79 -4.72 20.25
CA ALA A 136 -27.55 -4.38 21.65
C ALA A 136 -26.87 -3.01 21.81
N PRO A 137 -27.25 -2.20 22.80
CA PRO A 137 -26.70 -0.85 23.03
C PRO A 137 -25.17 -0.84 23.13
N LYS A 138 -24.59 -1.81 23.83
CA LYS A 138 -23.12 -1.95 23.96
C LYS A 138 -22.40 -2.09 22.60
N ARG A 139 -23.01 -2.84 21.67
CA ARG A 139 -22.45 -2.99 20.31
C ARG A 139 -22.56 -1.70 19.52
N LYS A 140 -23.69 -1.00 19.63
CA LYS A 140 -23.89 0.32 18.98
C LYS A 140 -22.85 1.32 19.47
N GLN A 141 -22.62 1.37 20.78
CA GLN A 141 -21.61 2.26 21.35
C GLN A 141 -20.20 1.92 20.83
N LYS A 142 -19.81 0.64 20.84
CA LYS A 142 -18.51 0.21 20.29
C LYS A 142 -18.33 0.63 18.82
N ILE A 143 -19.37 0.49 17.99
CA ILE A 143 -19.35 0.92 16.58
C ILE A 143 -19.14 2.43 16.48
N ALA A 144 -19.88 3.22 17.26
CA ALA A 144 -19.75 4.68 17.27
C ALA A 144 -18.33 5.13 17.70
N ASP A 145 -17.79 4.50 18.74
CA ASP A 145 -16.44 4.79 19.22
C ASP A 145 -15.37 4.49 18.17
N CYS A 146 -15.49 3.35 17.47
CA CYS A 146 -14.57 3.01 16.38
C CYS A 146 -14.58 4.03 15.24
N ILE A 147 -15.78 4.51 14.86
CA ILE A 147 -15.91 5.56 13.82
C ILE A 147 -15.25 6.85 14.30
N LYS A 148 -15.52 7.25 15.54
CA LYS A 148 -15.00 8.51 16.11
C LYS A 148 -13.48 8.59 16.10
N VAL A 149 -12.79 7.48 16.37
CA VAL A 149 -11.32 7.42 16.42
C VAL A 149 -10.68 6.90 15.14
N GLY A 150 -11.46 6.56 14.11
CA GLY A 150 -10.96 6.04 12.85
C GLY A 150 -10.36 4.63 12.94
N ALA A 151 -10.75 3.83 13.93
CA ALA A 151 -10.26 2.46 14.13
C ALA A 151 -11.01 1.47 13.22
N PHE A 152 -10.72 1.48 11.92
CA PHE A 152 -11.47 0.71 10.92
C PHE A 152 -11.34 -0.81 11.07
N ASN A 153 -10.22 -1.31 11.53
CA ASN A 153 -10.03 -2.72 11.86
C ASN A 153 -10.97 -3.17 13.00
N LEU A 154 -11.08 -2.36 14.07
CA LEU A 154 -12.00 -2.63 15.17
C LEU A 154 -13.46 -2.40 14.75
N LEU A 155 -13.72 -1.49 13.84
CA LEU A 155 -15.04 -1.29 13.24
C LEU A 155 -15.46 -2.53 12.45
N ALA A 156 -14.59 -3.07 11.60
CA ALA A 156 -14.83 -4.32 10.87
C ALA A 156 -15.19 -5.46 11.83
N GLN A 157 -14.43 -5.62 12.91
CA GLN A 157 -14.71 -6.59 13.97
C GLN A 157 -16.07 -6.34 14.63
N ALA A 158 -16.39 -5.11 15.02
CA ALA A 158 -17.66 -4.76 15.66
C ALA A 158 -18.87 -4.97 14.74
N LEU A 159 -18.70 -4.79 13.44
CA LEU A 159 -19.70 -5.08 12.42
C LEU A 159 -19.86 -6.57 12.15
N GLY A 160 -18.89 -7.39 12.53
CA GLY A 160 -18.85 -8.82 12.19
C GLY A 160 -18.49 -9.07 10.73
N LEU A 161 -17.73 -8.18 10.13
CA LEU A 161 -17.26 -8.29 8.75
C LEU A 161 -16.34 -9.50 8.62
N LYS A 162 -16.59 -10.36 7.63
CA LYS A 162 -15.81 -11.58 7.41
C LYS A 162 -15.00 -11.55 6.13
N VAL A 163 -15.54 -10.91 5.10
CA VAL A 163 -14.96 -10.89 3.77
C VAL A 163 -15.15 -9.51 3.14
N ILE A 164 -14.14 -9.03 2.45
CA ILE A 164 -14.20 -7.87 1.57
C ILE A 164 -13.82 -8.35 0.18
N HIS A 165 -14.77 -8.30 -0.75
CA HIS A 165 -14.51 -8.59 -2.15
C HIS A 165 -14.33 -7.28 -2.91
N ILE A 166 -13.26 -7.19 -3.67
CA ILE A 166 -12.94 -6.08 -4.54
C ILE A 166 -12.87 -6.61 -5.96
N SER A 167 -13.58 -5.95 -6.87
CA SER A 167 -13.54 -6.25 -8.30
C SER A 167 -13.16 -5.00 -9.06
N GLU A 168 -12.26 -5.14 -9.99
CA GLU A 168 -11.81 -4.09 -10.88
C GLU A 168 -12.04 -4.49 -12.32
N GLN A 169 -12.44 -3.53 -13.14
CA GLN A 169 -12.52 -3.71 -14.58
C GLN A 169 -11.56 -2.74 -15.24
N ASP A 170 -10.51 -3.29 -15.87
CA ASP A 170 -9.61 -2.50 -16.69
C ASP A 170 -10.15 -2.46 -18.13
N THR A 171 -10.19 -1.27 -18.68
CA THR A 171 -10.65 -1.02 -20.05
C THR A 171 -9.50 -0.70 -21.01
N GLN A 172 -8.26 -0.82 -20.57
CA GLN A 172 -7.10 -0.65 -21.41
C GLN A 172 -7.04 -1.72 -22.50
N ILE A 173 -6.73 -1.30 -23.71
CA ILE A 173 -6.55 -2.17 -24.86
C ILE A 173 -5.19 -1.90 -25.50
N THR A 174 -4.64 -2.91 -26.13
CA THR A 174 -3.44 -2.77 -26.99
C THR A 174 -3.83 -2.80 -28.46
N SER A 175 -3.04 -2.14 -29.29
CA SER A 175 -3.17 -2.20 -30.75
C SER A 175 -2.74 -3.56 -31.33
N ARG A 176 -1.98 -4.34 -30.57
CA ARG A 176 -1.51 -5.68 -30.96
C ARG A 176 -2.30 -6.76 -30.21
N PRO A 177 -2.95 -7.71 -30.92
CA PRO A 177 -3.59 -8.85 -30.27
C PRO A 177 -2.58 -9.69 -29.47
N LYS A 178 -3.04 -10.29 -28.37
CA LYS A 178 -2.29 -11.29 -27.62
C LYS A 178 -1.88 -12.46 -28.54
N GLN A 179 -0.64 -12.88 -28.46
CA GLN A 179 -0.13 -14.03 -29.19
C GLN A 179 -0.30 -15.33 -28.37
N PRO A 180 -0.26 -16.52 -29.01
CA PRO A 180 -0.14 -17.78 -28.29
C PRO A 180 1.05 -17.74 -27.32
N ASP A 181 0.92 -18.37 -26.18
CA ASP A 181 1.95 -18.46 -25.11
C ASP A 181 2.45 -17.11 -24.55
N GLU A 182 1.73 -16.02 -24.83
CA GLU A 182 2.00 -14.69 -24.28
C GLU A 182 1.12 -14.43 -23.05
N PHE A 183 1.74 -14.13 -21.91
CA PHE A 183 1.04 -13.59 -20.76
C PHE A 183 0.90 -12.07 -20.93
N VAL A 184 -0.32 -11.55 -20.72
CA VAL A 184 -0.58 -10.11 -20.74
C VAL A 184 -1.31 -9.71 -19.47
N ASN A 185 -0.96 -8.55 -18.95
CA ASN A 185 -1.58 -7.96 -17.79
C ASN A 185 -1.75 -6.45 -17.99
N THR A 186 -2.68 -5.83 -17.30
CA THR A 186 -2.98 -4.39 -17.39
C THR A 186 -2.26 -3.55 -16.34
N TRP A 187 -1.59 -4.22 -15.41
CA TRP A 187 -0.74 -3.60 -14.39
C TRP A 187 0.65 -4.27 -14.37
N SER A 188 1.45 -4.09 -13.35
CA SER A 188 2.82 -4.62 -13.28
C SER A 188 2.87 -6.15 -13.40
N ASN A 189 3.53 -6.66 -14.45
CA ASN A 189 3.79 -8.09 -14.59
C ASN A 189 4.72 -8.61 -13.49
N GLU A 190 5.66 -7.80 -13.05
CA GLU A 190 6.58 -8.15 -11.96
C GLU A 190 5.85 -8.17 -10.61
N GLY A 191 4.97 -7.21 -10.33
CA GLY A 191 4.12 -7.24 -9.14
C GLY A 191 3.20 -8.46 -9.12
N PHE A 192 2.61 -8.82 -10.27
CA PHE A 192 1.82 -10.05 -10.37
C PHE A 192 2.66 -11.30 -10.08
N ARG A 193 3.87 -11.38 -10.61
CA ARG A 193 4.80 -12.48 -10.35
C ARG A 193 5.20 -12.55 -8.87
N GLU A 194 5.45 -11.41 -8.26
CA GLU A 194 5.77 -11.30 -6.84
C GLU A 194 4.64 -11.88 -5.98
N GLU A 195 3.42 -11.39 -6.16
CA GLU A 195 2.26 -11.85 -5.40
C GLU A 195 1.87 -13.31 -5.67
N ALA A 196 2.02 -13.77 -6.90
CA ALA A 196 1.61 -15.12 -7.29
C ALA A 196 2.63 -16.22 -6.98
N ILE A 197 3.92 -15.90 -6.90
CA ILE A 197 5.01 -16.89 -6.83
C ILE A 197 5.85 -16.75 -5.57
N PHE A 198 6.19 -15.53 -5.17
CA PHE A 198 7.16 -15.30 -4.09
C PHE A 198 6.52 -15.00 -2.74
N ALA A 199 5.50 -14.15 -2.72
CA ALA A 199 4.84 -13.82 -1.48
C ALA A 199 3.97 -14.99 -0.98
N PRO A 200 4.05 -15.35 0.30
CA PRO A 200 3.12 -16.30 0.89
C PRO A 200 1.72 -15.67 0.99
N SER A 201 0.70 -16.52 1.12
CA SER A 201 -0.65 -16.04 1.41
C SER A 201 -0.70 -15.39 2.80
N GLU A 202 -1.18 -14.16 2.86
CA GLU A 202 -1.39 -13.44 4.12
C GLU A 202 -2.81 -13.68 4.64
N LEU A 203 -2.92 -14.07 5.89
CA LEU A 203 -4.19 -14.35 6.55
C LEU A 203 -4.40 -13.37 7.71
N GLY A 204 -5.47 -12.61 7.62
CA GLY A 204 -5.92 -11.78 8.75
C GLY A 204 -6.69 -12.64 9.76
N TYR A 205 -6.18 -12.72 10.98
CA TYR A 205 -6.88 -13.39 12.08
C TYR A 205 -8.01 -12.49 12.59
N GLY A 206 -9.24 -12.92 12.43
CA GLY A 206 -10.40 -12.06 12.59
C GLY A 206 -11.55 -12.65 13.41
N THR A 207 -12.74 -12.19 13.10
CA THR A 207 -13.96 -12.47 13.87
C THR A 207 -14.55 -13.85 13.64
N HIS A 208 -14.14 -14.53 12.60
CA HIS A 208 -14.69 -15.84 12.20
C HIS A 208 -13.72 -17.01 12.39
N GLU A 209 -12.44 -16.73 12.52
CA GLU A 209 -11.43 -17.74 12.85
C GLU A 209 -11.29 -17.85 14.37
N LYS A 210 -11.25 -19.08 14.86
CA LYS A 210 -10.96 -19.40 16.26
C LYS A 210 -9.52 -19.84 16.45
N SER A 211 -8.89 -20.30 15.38
CA SER A 211 -7.50 -20.74 15.33
C SER A 211 -6.96 -20.53 13.92
N TYR A 212 -5.67 -20.42 13.79
CA TYR A 212 -4.97 -20.41 12.52
C TYR A 212 -4.47 -21.82 12.18
N PRO A 213 -4.14 -22.11 10.90
CA PRO A 213 -3.55 -23.38 10.50
C PRO A 213 -2.31 -23.72 11.34
N SER A 214 -2.04 -25.01 11.54
CA SER A 214 -0.92 -25.48 12.36
C SER A 214 0.46 -25.10 11.82
N ASP A 215 0.54 -24.86 10.52
CA ASP A 215 1.73 -24.46 9.77
C ASP A 215 1.81 -22.94 9.51
N ALA A 216 0.89 -22.15 10.08
CA ALA A 216 0.91 -20.72 9.96
C ALA A 216 2.15 -20.09 10.61
N ILE A 217 2.78 -19.17 9.93
CA ILE A 217 3.85 -18.32 10.45
C ILE A 217 3.24 -17.00 10.91
N LEU A 218 3.45 -16.67 12.18
CA LEU A 218 2.93 -15.42 12.73
C LEU A 218 3.91 -14.29 12.49
N HIS A 219 3.39 -13.21 11.88
CA HIS A 219 4.10 -11.95 11.87
C HIS A 219 4.23 -11.35 13.27
N ARG A 220 5.21 -10.45 13.43
CA ARG A 220 5.26 -9.58 14.59
C ARG A 220 3.96 -8.79 14.72
N LYS A 221 3.55 -8.54 15.95
CA LYS A 221 2.34 -7.76 16.21
C LYS A 221 2.55 -6.32 15.73
N GLY A 222 1.59 -5.82 14.94
CA GLY A 222 1.54 -4.41 14.56
C GLY A 222 1.16 -3.50 15.73
N ASP A 223 1.41 -2.21 15.56
CA ASP A 223 0.99 -1.15 16.46
C ASP A 223 -0.28 -0.44 15.95
N ARG A 224 -0.83 0.46 16.73
CA ARG A 224 -1.92 1.38 16.31
C ARG A 224 -3.08 0.70 15.56
N ASN A 225 -3.66 -0.33 16.17
CA ASN A 225 -4.82 -1.05 15.61
C ASN A 225 -4.50 -1.95 14.39
N GLN A 226 -3.33 -2.45 14.30
CA GLN A 226 -2.95 -3.46 13.31
C GLN A 226 -2.97 -4.86 13.88
#